data_5f58249d5607211a79ec34bc1c4edb4b
#
_entry.id   5f58249d5607211a79ec34bc1c4edb4b
#
_cell.length_a   1.000
_cell.length_b   1.000
_cell.length_c   1.000
_cell.angle_alpha   90.00
_cell.angle_beta   90.00
_cell.angle_gamma   90.00
#
_symmetry.space_group_name_H-M   'P 1'
#
loop_
_entity.id
_entity.type
_entity.pdbx_description
1 polymer ?
#
loop_
_entity_poly.entity_id
_entity_poly.type
_entity_poly.pdbx_seq_one_letter_code
_entity_poly.pdbx_strand_id
1 'polypeptide(L)'
;LSNAISVQDIGLTGQTHADGLAVGRPSGFVGGVMKPFLSGEMTVRDGRLYEYMRDLLQTEDIFLEPSACAAVQGPVMLSEREELREYIRNHGLEEKMGNASHILWATGGSLVPPEVREEYKNTYLE
;
A
#
# COMPACT_ATOMS: atom_id res chain seq x y z
N LEU A 1 -9.18 -8.80 -15.52
CA LEU A 1 -9.67 -7.57 -14.91
C LEU A 1 -10.44 -6.78 -15.95
N SER A 2 -11.73 -6.60 -15.76
CA SER A 2 -12.56 -5.75 -16.60
C SER A 2 -13.05 -4.57 -15.77
N ASN A 3 -13.22 -3.41 -16.40
CA ASN A 3 -13.85 -2.26 -15.77
C ASN A 3 -15.38 -2.45 -15.54
N ALA A 4 -15.88 -3.67 -15.66
CA ALA A 4 -17.26 -4.03 -15.37
C ALA A 4 -17.53 -4.20 -13.86
N ILE A 5 -16.50 -4.51 -13.05
CA ILE A 5 -16.62 -4.77 -11.61
C ILE A 5 -16.20 -3.52 -10.83
N SER A 6 -16.99 -3.12 -9.87
CA SER A 6 -16.69 -2.05 -8.91
C SER A 6 -16.29 -2.63 -7.54
N VAL A 7 -15.78 -1.79 -6.65
CA VAL A 7 -15.47 -2.19 -5.28
C VAL A 7 -16.72 -2.62 -4.51
N GLN A 8 -17.89 -2.06 -4.82
CA GLN A 8 -19.17 -2.43 -4.22
C GLN A 8 -19.62 -3.84 -4.66
N ASP A 9 -19.33 -4.23 -5.90
CA ASP A 9 -19.69 -5.57 -6.41
C ASP A 9 -18.94 -6.70 -5.69
N ILE A 10 -17.82 -6.37 -5.04
CA ILE A 10 -17.05 -7.31 -4.21
C ILE A 10 -17.23 -7.08 -2.70
N GLY A 11 -18.24 -6.30 -2.30
CA GLY A 11 -18.63 -6.09 -0.92
C GLY A 11 -17.85 -5.02 -0.16
N LEU A 12 -17.06 -4.20 -0.85
CA LEU A 12 -16.34 -3.08 -0.23
C LEU A 12 -17.16 -1.78 -0.34
N THR A 13 -16.97 -0.87 0.61
CA THR A 13 -17.68 0.42 0.63
C THR A 13 -17.06 1.45 -0.32
N GLY A 14 -15.77 1.33 -0.58
CA GLY A 14 -14.99 2.34 -1.28
C GLY A 14 -14.66 3.57 -0.42
N GLN A 15 -15.03 3.55 0.86
CA GLN A 15 -14.69 4.61 1.82
C GLN A 15 -13.32 4.31 2.42
N THR A 16 -12.39 5.24 2.28
CA THR A 16 -11.04 5.13 2.81
C THR A 16 -10.42 6.51 3.00
N HIS A 17 -9.54 6.65 3.96
CA HIS A 17 -8.70 7.82 4.13
C HIS A 17 -7.57 7.91 3.09
N ALA A 18 -7.30 6.82 2.37
CA ALA A 18 -6.39 6.80 1.23
C ALA A 18 -7.08 7.32 -0.04
N ASP A 19 -7.43 8.59 -0.07
CA ASP A 19 -8.19 9.23 -1.15
C ASP A 19 -7.51 9.08 -2.51
N GLY A 20 -6.19 9.17 -2.57
CA GLY A 20 -5.40 8.92 -3.77
C GLY A 20 -5.50 7.49 -4.32
N LEU A 21 -5.98 6.53 -3.52
CA LEU A 21 -6.20 5.13 -3.88
C LEU A 21 -7.69 4.78 -4.01
N ALA A 22 -8.59 5.71 -3.71
CA ALA A 22 -10.04 5.50 -3.66
C ALA A 22 -10.67 5.38 -5.07
N VAL A 23 -10.22 4.41 -5.86
CA VAL A 23 -10.73 4.15 -7.21
C VAL A 23 -11.84 3.11 -7.14
N GLY A 24 -13.07 3.56 -7.31
CA GLY A 24 -14.26 2.70 -7.20
C GLY A 24 -14.40 1.65 -8.30
N ARG A 25 -13.71 1.81 -9.44
CA ARG A 25 -13.77 0.88 -10.58
C ARG A 25 -12.41 0.79 -11.27
N PRO A 26 -11.82 -0.40 -11.40
CA PRO A 26 -10.51 -0.56 -12.01
C PRO A 26 -10.54 -0.29 -13.51
N SER A 27 -9.42 0.19 -14.06
CA SER A 27 -9.23 0.31 -15.51
C SER A 27 -8.93 -1.06 -16.13
N GLY A 28 -9.76 -1.47 -17.08
CA GLY A 28 -9.53 -2.71 -17.84
C GLY A 28 -8.23 -2.67 -18.65
N PHE A 29 -7.84 -1.49 -19.15
CA PHE A 29 -6.56 -1.30 -19.85
C PHE A 29 -5.37 -1.53 -18.91
N VAL A 30 -5.36 -0.86 -17.75
CA VAL A 30 -4.29 -1.02 -16.75
C VAL A 30 -4.21 -2.48 -16.28
N GLY A 31 -5.35 -3.10 -15.98
CA GLY A 31 -5.39 -4.51 -15.58
C GLY A 31 -4.82 -5.45 -16.64
N GLY A 32 -5.07 -5.18 -17.92
CA GLY A 32 -4.49 -5.93 -19.05
C GLY A 32 -2.96 -5.78 -19.12
N VAL A 33 -2.46 -4.58 -18.94
CA VAL A 33 -1.02 -4.29 -18.95
C VAL A 33 -0.32 -4.93 -17.75
N MET A 34 -0.92 -4.82 -16.55
CA MET A 34 -0.31 -5.31 -15.30
C MET A 34 -0.33 -6.83 -15.15
N LYS A 35 -1.29 -7.50 -15.75
CA LYS A 35 -1.51 -8.96 -15.60
C LYS A 35 -0.24 -9.81 -15.70
N PRO A 36 0.68 -9.62 -16.67
CA PRO A 36 1.90 -10.41 -16.77
C PRO A 36 2.99 -10.02 -15.76
N PHE A 37 2.88 -8.88 -15.08
CA PHE A 37 3.92 -8.35 -14.19
C PHE A 37 3.54 -8.46 -12.71
N LEU A 38 2.25 -8.53 -12.39
CA LEU A 38 1.75 -8.50 -11.03
C LEU A 38 1.95 -9.87 -10.36
N SER A 39 2.81 -9.92 -9.36
CA SER A 39 3.08 -11.13 -8.57
C SER A 39 2.11 -11.31 -7.41
N GLY A 40 1.52 -10.24 -6.92
CA GLY A 40 0.57 -10.28 -5.81
C GLY A 40 -0.02 -8.91 -5.51
N GLU A 41 -1.05 -8.91 -4.70
CA GLU A 41 -1.74 -7.71 -4.20
C GLU A 41 -1.89 -7.82 -2.69
N MET A 42 -1.81 -6.69 -2.01
CA MET A 42 -1.94 -6.63 -0.56
C MET A 42 -2.95 -5.56 -0.17
N THR A 43 -3.73 -5.84 0.84
CA THR A 43 -4.62 -4.86 1.45
C THR A 43 -3.97 -4.21 2.66
N VAL A 44 -4.31 -2.96 2.91
CA VAL A 44 -3.87 -2.20 4.08
C VAL A 44 -5.08 -1.51 4.71
N ARG A 45 -5.14 -1.48 6.04
CA ARG A 45 -6.17 -0.73 6.77
C ARG A 45 -5.77 0.73 6.90
N ASP A 46 -6.74 1.62 6.91
CA ASP A 46 -6.49 3.07 7.00
C ASP A 46 -5.66 3.45 8.24
N GLY A 47 -5.90 2.81 9.39
CA GLY A 47 -5.10 3.03 10.60
C GLY A 47 -3.61 2.76 10.39
N ARG A 48 -3.26 1.71 9.64
CA ARG A 48 -1.86 1.38 9.32
C ARG A 48 -1.19 2.43 8.44
N LEU A 49 -1.94 3.12 7.58
CA LEU A 49 -1.39 4.19 6.75
C LEU A 49 -0.84 5.33 7.60
N TYR A 50 -1.57 5.71 8.66
CA TYR A 50 -1.14 6.74 9.60
C TYR A 50 0.01 6.28 10.51
N GLU A 51 0.05 5.00 10.88
CA GLU A 51 1.19 4.43 11.60
C GLU A 51 2.46 4.52 10.74
N TYR A 52 2.42 4.03 9.50
CA TYR A 52 3.56 4.10 8.59
C TYR A 52 4.00 5.52 8.28
N MET A 53 3.07 6.46 8.17
CA MET A 53 3.41 7.87 8.00
C MET A 53 4.21 8.40 9.20
N ARG A 54 3.76 8.09 10.43
CA ARG A 54 4.49 8.50 11.65
C ARG A 54 5.84 7.82 11.76
N ASP A 55 5.92 6.54 11.45
CA ASP A 55 7.18 5.78 11.48
C ASP A 55 8.20 6.37 10.50
N LEU A 56 7.81 6.61 9.25
CA LEU A 56 8.67 7.21 8.23
C LEU A 56 9.13 8.62 8.64
N LEU A 57 8.24 9.42 9.22
CA LEU A 57 8.59 10.74 9.69
C LEU A 57 9.58 10.68 10.87
N GLN A 58 9.39 9.74 11.78
CA GLN A 58 10.23 9.59 12.97
C GLN A 58 11.60 8.99 12.66
N THR A 59 11.66 8.02 11.76
CA THR A 59 12.90 7.25 11.49
C THR A 59 13.73 7.83 10.35
N GLU A 60 13.07 8.40 9.34
CA GLU A 60 13.71 8.83 8.10
C GLU A 60 13.56 10.34 7.83
N ASP A 61 12.80 11.07 8.68
CA ASP A 61 12.43 12.48 8.45
C ASP A 61 11.71 12.69 7.10
N ILE A 62 10.96 11.66 6.65
CA ILE A 62 10.19 11.71 5.41
C ILE A 62 8.71 11.80 5.73
N PHE A 63 8.06 12.88 5.33
CA PHE A 63 6.62 13.01 5.37
C PHE A 63 6.02 12.53 4.05
N LEU A 64 5.12 11.53 4.12
CA LEU A 64 4.25 11.11 3.04
C LEU A 64 2.79 11.26 3.46
N GLU A 65 1.91 11.53 2.50
CA GLU A 65 0.47 11.46 2.76
C GLU A 65 0.02 10.00 3.00
N PRO A 66 -1.10 9.75 3.70
CA PRO A 66 -1.54 8.40 4.04
C PRO A 66 -1.62 7.45 2.84
N SER A 67 -2.17 7.91 1.70
CA SER A 67 -2.24 7.10 0.47
C SER A 67 -0.87 6.61 -0.01
N ALA A 68 0.14 7.48 0.05
CA ALA A 68 1.50 7.15 -0.38
C ALA A 68 2.20 6.17 0.57
N CYS A 69 1.77 6.08 1.83
CA CYS A 69 2.31 5.14 2.82
C CYS A 69 1.85 3.68 2.60
N ALA A 70 0.87 3.43 1.74
CA ALA A 70 0.36 2.09 1.48
C ALA A 70 1.44 1.11 0.99
N ALA A 71 2.45 1.61 0.26
CA ALA A 71 3.56 0.80 -0.22
C ALA A 71 4.39 0.14 0.89
N VAL A 72 4.41 0.73 2.10
CA VAL A 72 5.14 0.20 3.26
C VAL A 72 4.56 -1.13 3.74
N GLN A 73 3.27 -1.38 3.49
CA GLN A 73 2.61 -2.63 3.84
C GLN A 73 3.30 -3.87 3.24
N GLY A 74 3.85 -3.76 2.03
CA GLY A 74 4.48 -4.87 1.32
C GLY A 74 5.63 -5.52 2.11
N PRO A 75 6.72 -4.82 2.40
CA PRO A 75 7.84 -5.36 3.20
C PRO A 75 7.42 -5.82 4.60
N VAL A 76 6.50 -5.12 5.25
CA VAL A 76 6.00 -5.51 6.58
C VAL A 76 5.31 -6.87 6.50
N MET A 77 4.40 -7.07 5.55
CA MET A 77 3.71 -8.35 5.38
C MET A 77 4.66 -9.49 5.00
N LEU A 78 5.74 -9.23 4.26
CA LEU A 78 6.75 -10.25 3.95
C LEU A 78 7.38 -10.84 5.21
N SER A 79 7.53 -10.04 6.27
CA SER A 79 8.05 -10.52 7.55
C SER A 79 7.01 -11.20 8.43
N GLU A 80 5.73 -10.83 8.31
CA GLU A 80 4.67 -11.21 9.24
C GLU A 80 3.79 -12.37 8.74
N ARG A 81 3.60 -12.53 7.42
CA ARG A 81 2.59 -13.43 6.85
C ARG A 81 3.16 -14.73 6.31
N GLU A 82 2.61 -15.84 6.76
CA GLU A 82 3.03 -17.17 6.31
C GLU A 82 2.72 -17.41 4.83
N GLU A 83 1.63 -16.86 4.32
CA GLU A 83 1.25 -16.96 2.90
C GLU A 83 2.33 -16.38 1.97
N LEU A 84 3.01 -15.31 2.41
CA LEU A 84 4.10 -14.69 1.65
C LEU A 84 5.41 -15.47 1.79
N ARG A 85 5.66 -16.08 2.94
CA ARG A 85 6.79 -17.01 3.11
C ARG A 85 6.60 -18.25 2.23
N GLU A 86 5.37 -18.77 2.16
CA GLU A 86 5.05 -19.87 1.25
C GLU A 86 5.25 -19.47 -0.22
N TYR A 87 4.84 -18.28 -0.60
CA TYR A 87 5.13 -17.73 -1.94
C TYR A 87 6.62 -17.73 -2.24
N ILE A 88 7.44 -17.22 -1.31
CA ILE A 88 8.91 -17.17 -1.43
C ILE A 88 9.48 -18.58 -1.64
N ARG A 89 9.05 -19.56 -0.83
CA ARG A 89 9.48 -20.97 -0.95
C ARG A 89 9.09 -21.56 -2.31
N ASN A 90 7.84 -21.42 -2.69
CA ASN A 90 7.30 -22.01 -3.93
C ASN A 90 7.93 -21.45 -5.20
N HIS A 91 8.52 -20.26 -5.10
CA HIS A 91 9.22 -19.61 -6.23
C HIS A 91 10.76 -19.70 -6.13
N GLY A 92 11.29 -20.46 -5.16
CA GLY A 92 12.74 -20.64 -4.98
C GLY A 92 13.50 -19.34 -4.70
N LEU A 93 12.86 -18.43 -3.93
CA LEU A 93 13.42 -17.10 -3.62
C LEU A 93 14.13 -17.05 -2.26
N GLU A 94 14.06 -18.09 -1.44
CA GLU A 94 14.56 -18.08 -0.07
C GLU A 94 16.03 -17.66 0.03
N GLU A 95 16.90 -18.26 -0.77
CA GLU A 95 18.34 -17.94 -0.77
C GLU A 95 18.63 -16.52 -1.29
N LYS A 96 17.69 -15.93 -2.03
CA LYS A 96 17.81 -14.59 -2.62
C LYS A 96 17.34 -13.49 -1.69
N MET A 97 16.50 -13.83 -0.68
CA MET A 97 15.88 -12.83 0.20
C MET A 97 16.90 -12.03 1.01
N GLY A 98 18.03 -12.65 1.40
CA GLY A 98 19.10 -11.94 2.11
C GLY A 98 19.76 -10.79 1.32
N ASN A 99 19.62 -10.80 -0.01
CA ASN A 99 20.14 -9.76 -0.90
C ASN A 99 19.00 -9.00 -1.64
N ALA A 100 17.75 -9.20 -1.21
CA ALA A 100 16.61 -8.53 -1.84
C ALA A 100 16.59 -7.04 -1.50
N SER A 101 16.27 -6.21 -2.50
CA SER A 101 15.99 -4.81 -2.31
C SER A 101 14.48 -4.58 -2.40
N HIS A 102 13.92 -3.87 -1.43
CA HIS A 102 12.54 -3.47 -1.43
C HIS A 102 12.43 -2.03 -1.95
N ILE A 103 11.71 -1.84 -3.05
CA ILE A 103 11.48 -0.52 -3.63
C ILE A 103 10.08 -0.08 -3.27
N LEU A 104 9.97 1.01 -2.51
CA LEU A 104 8.72 1.65 -2.14
C LEU A 104 8.59 2.96 -2.91
N TRP A 105 7.50 3.11 -3.65
CA TRP A 105 7.29 4.31 -4.45
C TRP A 105 6.57 5.37 -3.62
N ALA A 106 7.30 6.41 -3.23
CA ALA A 106 6.76 7.57 -2.53
C ALA A 106 6.02 8.47 -3.54
N THR A 107 4.71 8.37 -3.60
CA THR A 107 3.89 9.00 -4.63
C THR A 107 3.38 10.39 -4.28
N GLY A 108 3.38 10.79 -2.98
CA GLY A 108 2.83 12.09 -2.58
C GLY A 108 3.11 12.48 -1.14
N GLY A 109 2.83 13.75 -0.82
CA GLY A 109 2.98 14.32 0.52
C GLY A 109 3.61 15.72 0.55
N SER A 110 4.45 16.09 -0.41
CA SER A 110 5.15 17.38 -0.40
C SER A 110 4.21 18.59 -0.52
N LEU A 111 3.08 18.44 -1.19
CA LEU A 111 2.08 19.50 -1.39
C LEU A 111 1.01 19.56 -0.29
N VAL A 112 1.02 18.64 0.68
CA VAL A 112 0.09 18.67 1.81
C VAL A 112 0.37 19.90 2.68
N PRO A 113 -0.63 20.76 2.92
CA PRO A 113 -0.46 21.95 3.76
C PRO A 113 -0.02 21.60 5.20
N PRO A 114 0.75 22.47 5.87
CA PRO A 114 1.26 22.21 7.22
C PRO A 114 0.18 21.86 8.24
N GLU A 115 -0.96 22.55 8.21
CA GLU A 115 -2.10 22.31 9.09
C GLU A 115 -2.69 20.91 8.90
N VAL A 116 -2.79 20.43 7.64
CA VAL A 116 -3.28 19.09 7.32
C VAL A 116 -2.26 18.02 7.73
N ARG A 117 -0.96 18.31 7.61
CA ARG A 117 0.09 17.40 8.12
C ARG A 117 -0.02 17.21 9.63
N GLU A 118 -0.31 18.28 10.39
CA GLU A 118 -0.54 18.16 11.83
C GLU A 118 -1.80 17.37 12.15
N GLU A 119 -2.86 17.54 11.39
CA GLU A 119 -4.06 16.72 11.51
C GLU A 119 -3.75 15.23 11.29
N TYR A 120 -3.03 14.91 10.21
CA TYR A 120 -2.64 13.53 9.91
C TYR A 120 -1.78 12.89 11.00
N LYS A 121 -0.81 13.63 11.54
CA LYS A 121 0.04 13.14 12.66
C LYS A 121 -0.78 12.77 13.89
N ASN A 122 -1.87 13.48 14.15
CA ASN A 122 -2.74 13.29 15.29
C ASN A 122 -3.96 12.37 15.00
N THR A 123 -4.05 11.82 13.79
CA THR A 123 -5.12 10.89 13.43
C THR A 123 -4.74 9.47 13.83
N TYR A 124 -5.59 8.85 14.64
CA TYR A 124 -5.47 7.47 15.09
C TYR A 124 -6.76 6.73 14.74
N LEU A 125 -6.66 5.72 13.91
CA LEU A 125 -7.76 4.85 13.47
C LEU A 125 -7.47 3.41 13.90
N GLU A 126 -8.55 2.67 14.25
CA GLU A 126 -8.48 1.25 14.59
C GLU A 126 -8.34 0.35 13.34
#